data_aa95ab8378e7891b21c6c9ef51f49de9
#
_entry.id   aa95ab8378e7891b21c6c9ef51f49de9
#
_cell.length_a   1.000
_cell.length_b   1.000
_cell.length_c   1.000
_cell.angle_alpha   90.00
_cell.angle_beta   90.00
_cell.angle_gamma   90.00
#
_symmetry.space_group_name_H-M   'P 1'
#
loop_
_entity.id
_entity.type
_entity.pdbx_description
1 polymer ?
#
loop_
_entity_poly.entity_id
_entity_poly.type
_entity_poly.pdbx_seq_one_letter_code
_entity_poly.pdbx_strand_id
1 'polypeptide(L)'
;MKTFAVILASLLMLALGSEPGISQEKAKVEKAAGGRTVTVFVDNDRVKVYEGRFSPGEKSPQMSKRPDRVEFAMTDGQMRHYYPDGKVEDVMWKAGEVKWSERATYQQENIGTSEFRIRVVQLK
;
A
#
# COMPACT_ATOMS: atom_id res chain seq x y z
N MET A 1 37.58 -16.98 -37.99
CA MET A 1 36.64 -16.77 -38.53
C MET A 1 35.47 -17.19 -37.94
N LYS A 2 35.14 -17.38 -37.01
CA LYS A 2 34.06 -17.89 -36.60
C LYS A 2 33.48 -17.28 -35.46
N THR A 3 33.64 -16.22 -35.05
CA THR A 3 33.14 -15.74 -33.82
C THR A 3 32.16 -14.67 -34.02
N PHE A 4 31.50 -14.64 -35.09
CA PHE A 4 30.64 -13.55 -35.28
C PHE A 4 29.29 -13.72 -34.73
N ALA A 5 28.87 -14.87 -34.54
CA ALA A 5 27.50 -15.10 -34.13
C ALA A 5 27.15 -14.56 -32.78
N VAL A 6 28.14 -14.42 -32.00
CA VAL A 6 27.87 -14.03 -30.61
C VAL A 6 27.37 -12.63 -30.48
N ILE A 7 27.75 -11.79 -31.36
CA ILE A 7 27.41 -10.40 -31.21
C ILE A 7 25.98 -10.13 -31.50
N LEU A 8 25.40 -10.91 -32.34
CA LEU A 8 24.03 -10.68 -32.68
C LEU A 8 23.07 -10.91 -31.56
N ALA A 9 23.43 -11.84 -30.72
CA ALA A 9 22.51 -12.19 -29.67
C ALA A 9 22.31 -11.07 -28.67
N SER A 10 23.35 -10.36 -28.42
CA SER A 10 23.19 -9.33 -27.41
C SER A 10 22.37 -8.16 -27.89
N LEU A 11 22.39 -7.95 -29.15
CA LEU A 11 21.59 -6.87 -29.66
C LEU A 11 20.11 -7.12 -29.56
N LEU A 12 19.76 -8.35 -29.69
CA LEU A 12 18.38 -8.69 -29.63
C LEU A 12 17.80 -8.47 -28.26
N MET A 13 18.61 -8.70 -27.28
CA MET A 13 18.13 -8.52 -25.92
C MET A 13 17.79 -7.10 -25.61
N LEU A 14 18.50 -6.21 -26.16
CA LEU A 14 18.21 -4.82 -25.92
C LEU A 14 16.87 -4.40 -26.46
N ALA A 15 16.51 -4.92 -27.58
CA ALA A 15 15.25 -4.55 -28.16
C ALA A 15 14.08 -5.03 -27.32
N LEU A 16 14.24 -6.12 -26.67
CA LEU A 16 13.17 -6.62 -25.84
C LEU A 16 13.01 -5.83 -24.57
N GLY A 17 14.08 -5.32 -24.06
CA GLY A 17 14.00 -4.59 -22.82
C GLY A 17 13.34 -3.25 -22.94
N SER A 18 13.16 -2.77 -24.12
CA SER A 18 12.58 -1.47 -24.27
C SER A 18 11.14 -1.53 -24.73
N GLU A 19 10.39 -2.40 -24.18
CA GLU A 19 9.01 -2.46 -24.47
C GLU A 19 8.35 -1.17 -24.11
N PRO A 20 7.90 -0.38 -25.02
CA PRO A 20 7.46 0.96 -24.71
C PRO A 20 6.03 0.92 -24.36
N GLY A 21 5.22 0.36 -24.51
CA GLY A 21 3.81 0.53 -24.37
C GLY A 21 3.30 0.51 -22.96
N ILE A 22 4.11 0.14 -22.02
CA ILE A 22 3.62 -0.02 -20.69
C ILE A 22 4.13 1.11 -19.86
N SER A 23 3.36 2.12 -19.76
CA SER A 23 3.71 3.21 -18.92
C SER A 23 3.22 2.90 -17.53
N GLN A 24 4.12 2.75 -16.63
CA GLN A 24 3.78 2.53 -15.27
C GLN A 24 4.06 3.77 -14.47
N GLU A 25 3.09 4.21 -13.73
CA GLU A 25 3.32 5.27 -12.80
C GLU A 25 4.28 4.78 -11.73
N LYS A 26 5.25 5.59 -11.41
CA LYS A 26 6.16 5.28 -10.34
C LYS A 26 5.44 5.41 -9.02
N ALA A 27 5.62 4.44 -8.17
CA ALA A 27 5.10 4.50 -6.82
C ALA A 27 5.76 5.65 -6.06
N LYS A 28 4.95 6.37 -5.31
CA LYS A 28 5.41 7.46 -4.47
C LYS A 28 5.37 7.06 -3.03
N VAL A 29 6.44 7.29 -2.31
CA VAL A 29 6.48 7.03 -0.89
C VAL A 29 6.22 8.32 -0.14
N GLU A 30 5.19 8.31 0.70
CA GLU A 30 4.85 9.44 1.54
C GLU A 30 4.94 8.98 2.98
N LYS A 31 5.68 9.69 3.80
CA LYS A 31 5.73 9.40 5.21
C LYS A 31 4.76 10.32 5.93
N ALA A 32 3.72 9.74 6.50
CA ALA A 32 2.80 10.53 7.32
C ALA A 32 3.50 10.95 8.59
N ALA A 33 3.23 12.16 9.03
CA ALA A 33 3.70 12.63 10.32
C ALA A 33 3.16 11.67 11.38
N GLY A 34 3.99 11.20 12.27
CA GLY A 34 3.55 10.28 13.31
C GLY A 34 3.85 8.82 13.04
N GLY A 35 4.49 8.47 11.93
CA GLY A 35 5.14 7.19 11.91
C GLY A 35 4.76 6.20 10.84
N ARG A 36 3.58 6.19 10.29
CA ARG A 36 3.31 5.22 9.24
C ARG A 36 3.91 5.65 7.91
N THR A 37 4.31 4.70 7.11
CA THR A 37 4.79 4.95 5.75
C THR A 37 3.68 4.61 4.77
N VAL A 38 3.45 5.46 3.80
CA VAL A 38 2.46 5.24 2.75
C VAL A 38 3.16 5.25 1.40
N THR A 39 2.95 4.20 0.62
CA THR A 39 3.44 4.12 -0.76
C THR A 39 2.23 4.20 -1.68
N VAL A 40 2.17 5.23 -2.51
CA VAL A 40 1.05 5.45 -3.43
C VAL A 40 1.40 4.87 -4.78
N PHE A 41 0.55 4.00 -5.30
CA PHE A 41 0.73 3.35 -6.59
C PHE A 41 -0.10 3.99 -7.69
N VAL A 42 -1.32 4.37 -7.37
CA VAL A 42 -2.24 4.99 -8.33
C VAL A 42 -2.99 6.09 -7.62
N ASP A 43 -3.12 7.23 -8.26
CA ASP A 43 -3.93 8.32 -7.73
C ASP A 43 -4.52 9.08 -8.91
N ASN A 44 -5.81 8.88 -9.15
CA ASN A 44 -6.52 9.54 -10.24
C ASN A 44 -7.89 10.01 -9.77
N ASP A 45 -8.76 10.40 -10.68
CA ASP A 45 -10.06 10.95 -10.33
C ASP A 45 -10.99 9.93 -9.69
N ARG A 46 -10.70 8.65 -9.83
CA ARG A 46 -11.61 7.59 -9.39
C ARG A 46 -11.15 6.87 -8.16
N VAL A 47 -9.85 6.61 -8.06
CA VAL A 47 -9.30 5.79 -6.98
C VAL A 47 -7.95 6.30 -6.55
N LYS A 48 -7.62 5.98 -5.32
CA LYS A 48 -6.26 6.07 -4.81
C LYS A 48 -5.87 4.71 -4.31
N VAL A 49 -4.81 4.13 -4.87
CA VAL A 49 -4.30 2.82 -4.46
C VAL A 49 -2.98 3.03 -3.73
N TYR A 50 -2.91 2.56 -2.51
CA TYR A 50 -1.71 2.73 -1.72
C TYR A 50 -1.50 1.57 -0.77
N GLU A 51 -0.30 1.49 -0.24
CA GLU A 51 0.05 0.54 0.81
C GLU A 51 0.49 1.31 2.04
N GLY A 52 -0.10 0.99 3.17
CA GLY A 52 0.30 1.54 4.45
C GLY A 52 1.15 0.54 5.20
N ARG A 53 2.16 1.03 5.88
CA ARG A 53 3.02 0.23 6.76
C ARG A 53 3.06 0.85 8.13
N PHE A 54 2.83 0.03 9.12
CA PHE A 54 2.87 0.44 10.51
C PHE A 54 3.82 -0.46 11.27
N SER A 55 4.86 0.10 11.83
CA SER A 55 5.70 -0.64 12.78
C SER A 55 4.95 -0.84 14.09
N PRO A 56 5.34 -1.80 14.91
CA PRO A 56 4.69 -1.99 16.21
C PRO A 56 4.67 -0.70 17.01
N GLY A 57 3.51 -0.36 17.53
CA GLY A 57 3.32 0.86 18.31
C GLY A 57 3.08 2.12 17.50
N GLU A 58 3.23 2.07 16.20
CA GLU A 58 2.99 3.24 15.37
C GLU A 58 1.49 3.56 15.29
N LYS A 59 1.19 4.84 15.33
CA LYS A 59 -0.16 5.35 15.34
C LYS A 59 -0.28 6.42 14.26
N SER A 60 -1.38 6.47 13.56
CA SER A 60 -1.60 7.55 12.60
C SER A 60 -1.70 8.88 13.37
N PRO A 61 -1.25 9.99 12.75
CA PRO A 61 -1.03 11.21 13.51
C PRO A 61 -2.29 11.83 14.07
N GLN A 62 -3.42 11.62 13.43
CA GLN A 62 -4.66 12.24 13.87
C GLN A 62 -5.83 11.47 13.30
N MET A 63 -7.01 11.77 13.79
CA MET A 63 -8.22 11.24 13.21
C MET A 63 -8.38 11.76 11.80
N SER A 64 -8.63 10.88 10.87
CA SER A 64 -8.82 11.27 9.49
C SER A 64 -10.04 10.58 8.89
N LYS A 65 -10.68 11.29 7.99
CA LYS A 65 -11.79 10.75 7.22
C LYS A 65 -11.24 9.74 6.22
N ARG A 66 -11.83 8.56 6.25
CA ARG A 66 -11.44 7.50 5.33
C ARG A 66 -12.62 7.20 4.43
N PRO A 67 -12.46 7.33 3.12
CA PRO A 67 -13.55 7.02 2.18
C PRO A 67 -13.84 5.52 2.12
N ASP A 68 -14.90 5.18 1.43
CA ASP A 68 -15.22 3.78 1.12
C ASP A 68 -14.03 3.16 0.40
N ARG A 69 -13.69 1.93 0.76
CA ARG A 69 -12.48 1.32 0.27
C ARG A 69 -12.48 -0.18 0.38
N VAL A 70 -11.65 -0.81 -0.41
CA VAL A 70 -11.33 -2.23 -0.29
C VAL A 70 -9.95 -2.33 0.32
N GLU A 71 -9.79 -3.16 1.32
CA GLU A 71 -8.53 -3.33 2.03
C GLU A 71 -8.03 -4.76 1.92
N PHE A 72 -6.74 -4.90 1.66
CA PHE A 72 -6.08 -6.19 1.51
C PHE A 72 -4.96 -6.27 2.53
N ALA A 73 -5.07 -7.18 3.48
CA ALA A 73 -3.99 -7.38 4.44
C ALA A 73 -2.84 -8.12 3.77
N MET A 74 -1.67 -7.51 3.75
CA MET A 74 -0.47 -8.12 3.18
C MET A 74 0.25 -8.97 4.22
N THR A 75 0.02 -8.69 5.49
CA THR A 75 0.58 -9.43 6.62
C THR A 75 -0.51 -9.64 7.65
N ASP A 76 -0.27 -10.51 8.62
CA ASP A 76 -1.12 -10.54 9.81
C ASP A 76 -0.96 -9.24 10.57
N GLY A 77 -1.97 -8.83 11.30
CA GLY A 77 -1.89 -7.61 12.07
C GLY A 77 -2.94 -7.50 13.15
N GLN A 78 -2.62 -6.67 14.13
CA GLN A 78 -3.54 -6.30 15.20
C GLN A 78 -3.57 -4.80 15.25
N MET A 79 -4.70 -4.22 14.85
CA MET A 79 -4.85 -2.78 14.80
C MET A 79 -5.90 -2.33 15.80
N ARG A 80 -5.74 -1.12 16.29
CA ARG A 80 -6.73 -0.50 17.17
C ARG A 80 -7.20 0.79 16.52
N HIS A 81 -8.52 0.95 16.43
CA HIS A 81 -9.15 2.13 15.88
C HIS A 81 -9.74 2.98 17.01
N TYR A 82 -9.43 4.26 16.97
CA TYR A 82 -9.95 5.24 17.91
C TYR A 82 -10.91 6.17 17.19
N TYR A 83 -12.15 6.21 17.63
CA TYR A 83 -13.20 6.99 16.99
C TYR A 83 -13.43 8.31 17.73
N PRO A 84 -13.99 9.33 17.04
CA PRO A 84 -14.19 10.65 17.66
C PRO A 84 -15.08 10.66 18.90
N ASP A 85 -15.99 9.68 18.99
CA ASP A 85 -16.89 9.59 20.13
C ASP A 85 -16.26 8.88 21.33
N GLY A 86 -15.00 8.54 21.25
CA GLY A 86 -14.30 7.83 22.31
C GLY A 86 -14.35 6.31 22.19
N LYS A 87 -15.09 5.79 21.24
CA LYS A 87 -15.16 4.36 21.02
C LYS A 87 -13.80 3.85 20.56
N VAL A 88 -13.43 2.67 21.02
CA VAL A 88 -12.19 1.99 20.65
C VAL A 88 -12.54 0.61 20.14
N GLU A 89 -11.95 0.21 19.02
CA GLU A 89 -12.22 -1.07 18.42
C GLU A 89 -10.92 -1.75 18.00
N ASP A 90 -10.75 -3.00 18.38
CA ASP A 90 -9.60 -3.78 17.93
C ASP A 90 -9.97 -4.59 16.72
N VAL A 91 -9.12 -4.54 15.70
CA VAL A 91 -9.34 -5.20 14.42
C VAL A 91 -8.19 -6.15 14.17
N MET A 92 -8.52 -7.41 13.98
CA MET A 92 -7.54 -8.44 13.67
C MET A 92 -7.53 -8.69 12.18
N TRP A 93 -6.34 -8.81 11.63
CA TRP A 93 -6.15 -9.09 10.22
C TRP A 93 -5.32 -10.36 10.04
N LYS A 94 -5.67 -11.12 9.02
CA LYS A 94 -4.83 -12.23 8.56
C LYS A 94 -4.31 -11.93 7.17
N ALA A 95 -3.08 -12.29 6.91
CA ALA A 95 -2.47 -12.11 5.59
C ALA A 95 -3.37 -12.72 4.52
N GLY A 96 -3.62 -11.96 3.46
CA GLY A 96 -4.50 -12.39 2.38
C GLY A 96 -5.97 -12.03 2.56
N GLU A 97 -6.34 -11.54 3.72
CA GLU A 97 -7.73 -11.16 3.98
C GLU A 97 -8.10 -9.91 3.20
N VAL A 98 -9.31 -9.87 2.64
CA VAL A 98 -9.82 -8.75 1.88
C VAL A 98 -11.14 -8.32 2.49
N LYS A 99 -11.28 -7.03 2.77
CA LYS A 99 -12.51 -6.50 3.37
C LYS A 99 -12.96 -5.25 2.65
N TRP A 100 -14.26 -5.10 2.53
CA TRP A 100 -14.87 -3.81 2.21
C TRP A 100 -14.98 -3.02 3.50
N SER A 101 -14.57 -1.77 3.49
CA SER A 101 -14.69 -0.89 4.64
C SER A 101 -15.42 0.37 4.24
N GLU A 102 -16.49 0.66 4.97
CA GLU A 102 -17.26 1.86 4.71
C GLU A 102 -16.56 3.09 5.23
N ARG A 103 -16.92 4.23 4.67
CA ARG A 103 -16.36 5.50 5.10
C ARG A 103 -16.50 5.67 6.60
N ALA A 104 -15.46 6.16 7.21
CA ALA A 104 -15.43 6.37 8.65
C ALA A 104 -14.33 7.36 9.00
N THR A 105 -14.41 7.90 10.20
CA THR A 105 -13.36 8.78 10.72
C THR A 105 -12.76 8.11 11.93
N TYR A 106 -11.46 7.84 11.89
CA TYR A 106 -10.77 7.24 13.03
C TYR A 106 -9.26 7.44 12.91
N GLN A 107 -8.60 7.21 14.02
CA GLN A 107 -7.16 7.09 14.12
C GLN A 107 -6.83 5.63 14.36
N GLN A 108 -5.73 5.14 13.84
CA GLN A 108 -5.39 3.73 14.02
C GLN A 108 -3.97 3.56 14.53
N GLU A 109 -3.78 2.47 15.24
CA GLU A 109 -2.52 2.14 15.88
C GLU A 109 -2.23 0.66 15.67
N ASN A 110 -0.97 0.32 15.40
CA ASN A 110 -0.53 -1.06 15.39
C ASN A 110 -0.23 -1.50 16.82
N ILE A 111 -1.11 -2.31 17.38
CA ILE A 111 -0.94 -2.84 18.72
C ILE A 111 -0.31 -4.22 18.75
N GLY A 112 0.07 -4.75 17.58
CA GLY A 112 0.74 -6.03 17.46
C GLY A 112 2.23 -5.94 17.69
N THR A 113 2.91 -7.06 17.51
CA THR A 113 4.35 -7.17 17.74
C THR A 113 5.16 -7.20 16.47
N SER A 114 4.53 -7.15 15.32
CA SER A 114 5.20 -7.15 14.03
C SER A 114 4.66 -6.04 13.14
N GLU A 115 5.43 -5.71 12.11
CA GLU A 115 5.00 -4.72 11.13
C GLU A 115 3.72 -5.17 10.43
N PHE A 116 2.76 -4.28 10.32
CA PHE A 116 1.53 -4.52 9.58
C PHE A 116 1.56 -3.76 8.26
N ARG A 117 1.27 -4.48 7.18
CA ARG A 117 1.17 -3.90 5.84
C ARG A 117 -0.21 -4.14 5.28
N ILE A 118 -0.83 -3.10 4.80
CA ILE A 118 -2.16 -3.15 4.24
C ILE A 118 -2.19 -2.39 2.92
N ARG A 119 -2.77 -3.01 1.90
CA ARG A 119 -2.95 -2.36 0.61
C ARG A 119 -4.40 -1.93 0.50
N VAL A 120 -4.61 -0.73 0.00
CA VAL A 120 -5.93 -0.11 0.01
C VAL A 120 -6.27 0.40 -1.37
N VAL A 121 -7.48 0.10 -1.82
CA VAL A 121 -8.08 0.73 -2.99
C VAL A 121 -9.18 1.64 -2.47
N GLN A 122 -8.89 2.92 -2.43
CA GLN A 122 -9.78 3.93 -1.88
C GLN A 122 -10.58 4.58 -3.00
N LEU A 123 -11.88 4.61 -2.87
CA LEU A 123 -12.74 5.25 -3.86
C LEU A 123 -12.77 6.75 -3.64
N LYS A 124 -13.04 7.47 -4.71
CA LYS A 124 -13.14 8.93 -4.64
C LYS A 124 -14.53 9.42 -4.97
#